data_750d5f1b69765e36c223bb26c78ed335
#
_entry.id   750d5f1b69765e36c223bb26c78ed335
#
_cell.length_a   1.000
_cell.length_b   1.000
_cell.length_c   1.000
_cell.angle_alpha   90.00
_cell.angle_beta   90.00
_cell.angle_gamma   90.00
#
_symmetry.space_group_name_H-M   'P 1'
#
loop_
_entity.id
_entity.type
_entity.pdbx_description
1 polymer ?
#
loop_
_entity_poly.entity_id
_entity_poly.type
_entity_poly.pdbx_seq_one_letter_code
_entity_poly.pdbx_strand_id
1 'polypeptide(L)'
;MLEYAGDYDAFLCGDDVISQAVIEEALPRLKIIAKYGIGVDKIDVDYATDKGIPVAFTPGVNHTTVAEHCFMLMLALSKKLIEHVEWTKQGLWKRETGNEIAGKTLGIIGLGRIGREMAIRANAFGMKVLAQDIYWPEAFAEEHHITRIENLDRLFSDSDFISLHTNLTAETQGLINSAAIRK
;
A
#
# COMPACT_ATOMS: atom_id res chain seq x y z
N MET A 1 24.75 3.89 3.78
CA MET A 1 24.33 4.61 5.00
C MET A 1 25.38 4.55 6.11
N LEU A 2 25.88 3.38 6.54
CA LEU A 2 26.87 3.30 7.64
C LEU A 2 28.10 4.18 7.44
N GLU A 3 28.69 4.18 6.25
CA GLU A 3 29.92 4.94 5.92
C GLU A 3 29.82 6.45 6.17
N TYR A 4 28.60 7.02 6.12
CA TYR A 4 28.37 8.46 6.27
C TYR A 4 27.49 8.81 7.48
N ALA A 5 27.07 7.83 8.26
CA ALA A 5 26.09 8.03 9.31
C ALA A 5 26.56 9.05 10.37
N GLY A 6 27.84 9.00 10.76
CA GLY A 6 28.41 9.88 11.79
C GLY A 6 28.61 11.34 11.38
N ASP A 7 28.39 11.71 10.11
CA ASP A 7 28.70 13.04 9.58
C ASP A 7 27.55 14.04 9.69
N TYR A 8 26.32 13.60 10.04
CA TYR A 8 25.11 14.40 9.91
C TYR A 8 24.34 14.52 11.22
N ASP A 9 23.73 15.69 11.44
CA ASP A 9 22.87 15.99 12.59
C ASP A 9 21.42 15.52 12.38
N ALA A 10 21.00 15.27 11.12
CA ALA A 10 19.65 14.84 10.76
C ALA A 10 19.67 13.93 9.55
N PHE A 11 18.77 12.96 9.54
CA PHE A 11 18.50 12.13 8.36
C PHE A 11 17.15 12.50 7.74
N LEU A 12 17.16 12.75 6.42
CA LEU A 12 15.95 12.76 5.61
C LEU A 12 16.01 11.51 4.72
N CYS A 13 15.20 10.51 5.07
CA CYS A 13 15.24 9.19 4.43
C CYS A 13 13.98 8.91 3.60
N GLY A 14 14.18 8.17 2.52
CA GLY A 14 13.14 7.53 1.72
C GLY A 14 12.95 6.08 2.17
N ASP A 15 13.30 5.13 1.32
CA ASP A 15 13.21 3.69 1.60
C ASP A 15 14.50 3.09 2.17
N ASP A 16 15.35 3.92 2.71
CA ASP A 16 16.59 3.52 3.36
C ASP A 16 16.33 2.73 4.63
N VAL A 17 17.17 1.72 4.90
CA VAL A 17 17.14 0.97 6.14
C VAL A 17 17.93 1.74 7.20
N ILE A 18 17.25 2.25 8.20
CA ILE A 18 17.82 2.93 9.38
C ILE A 18 17.77 1.97 10.56
N SER A 19 18.70 1.03 10.57
CA SER A 19 18.82 0.03 11.63
C SER A 19 19.46 0.61 12.89
N GLN A 20 19.41 -0.13 13.99
CA GLN A 20 20.15 0.16 15.22
C GLN A 20 21.61 0.51 14.93
N ALA A 21 22.33 -0.26 14.09
CA ALA A 21 23.72 -0.01 13.77
C ALA A 21 23.95 1.35 13.07
N VAL A 22 23.02 1.78 12.20
CA VAL A 22 23.07 3.10 11.53
C VAL A 22 22.86 4.23 12.53
N ILE A 23 21.89 4.06 13.44
CA ILE A 23 21.61 5.05 14.50
C ILE A 23 22.80 5.16 15.45
N GLU A 24 23.39 4.04 15.83
CA GLU A 24 24.51 3.98 16.77
C GLU A 24 25.76 4.67 16.21
N GLU A 25 26.08 4.43 14.94
CA GLU A 25 27.19 5.10 14.22
C GLU A 25 26.97 6.62 14.10
N ALA A 26 25.69 7.04 14.00
CA ALA A 26 25.33 8.44 13.89
C ALA A 26 25.38 9.23 15.22
N LEU A 27 25.45 8.52 16.35
CA LEU A 27 25.54 9.18 17.68
C LEU A 27 26.95 9.66 17.99
N PRO A 28 27.11 10.72 18.80
CA PRO A 28 26.05 11.54 19.43
C PRO A 28 25.50 12.67 18.56
N ARG A 29 25.86 12.70 17.28
CA ARG A 29 25.57 13.83 16.39
C ARG A 29 24.13 13.87 15.92
N LEU A 30 23.53 12.71 15.61
CA LEU A 30 22.16 12.60 15.12
C LEU A 30 21.15 13.15 16.14
N LYS A 31 20.25 14.04 15.69
CA LYS A 31 19.22 14.70 16.50
C LYS A 31 17.80 14.34 16.06
N ILE A 32 17.59 13.96 14.81
CA ILE A 32 16.28 13.67 14.25
C ILE A 32 16.39 12.76 13.01
N ILE A 33 15.40 11.89 12.85
CA ILE A 33 15.18 11.13 11.63
C ILE A 33 13.84 11.59 11.05
N ALA A 34 13.83 12.08 9.80
CA ALA A 34 12.64 12.50 9.09
C ALA A 34 12.38 11.55 7.90
N LYS A 35 11.26 10.84 7.92
CA LYS A 35 10.82 9.96 6.84
C LYS A 35 10.02 10.75 5.81
N TYR A 36 10.49 10.79 4.58
CA TYR A 36 9.71 11.22 3.43
C TYR A 36 8.75 10.08 3.04
N GLY A 37 7.57 10.06 3.65
CA GLY A 37 6.56 9.01 3.48
C GLY A 37 5.83 8.66 4.78
N ILE A 38 5.04 7.59 4.76
CA ILE A 38 4.19 7.16 5.88
C ILE A 38 4.79 5.96 6.61
N GLY A 39 5.31 4.97 5.89
CA GLY A 39 5.83 3.73 6.46
C GLY A 39 7.17 3.95 7.17
N VAL A 40 7.27 3.53 8.41
CA VAL A 40 8.49 3.59 9.22
C VAL A 40 9.07 2.21 9.51
N ASP A 41 8.59 1.18 8.82
CA ASP A 41 8.96 -0.23 9.01
C ASP A 41 10.44 -0.53 8.73
N LYS A 42 11.13 0.34 8.00
CA LYS A 42 12.58 0.27 7.76
C LYS A 42 13.43 1.08 8.74
N ILE A 43 12.80 1.73 9.71
CA ILE A 43 13.47 2.52 10.77
C ILE A 43 13.31 1.79 12.08
N ASP A 44 14.39 1.57 12.80
CA ASP A 44 14.34 1.04 14.18
C ASP A 44 13.85 2.14 15.13
N VAL A 45 12.51 2.31 15.13
CA VAL A 45 11.84 3.38 15.90
C VAL A 45 12.02 3.16 17.41
N ASP A 46 12.01 1.92 17.86
CA ASP A 46 12.17 1.59 19.28
C ASP A 46 13.57 1.99 19.75
N TYR A 47 14.60 1.62 19.00
CA TYR A 47 15.96 2.00 19.32
C TYR A 47 16.20 3.51 19.24
N ALA A 48 15.64 4.19 18.22
CA ALA A 48 15.70 5.66 18.12
C ALA A 48 15.05 6.33 19.33
N THR A 49 13.91 5.82 19.78
CA THR A 49 13.20 6.31 20.97
C THR A 49 14.03 6.13 22.23
N ASP A 50 14.65 4.95 22.44
CA ASP A 50 15.52 4.68 23.58
C ASP A 50 16.75 5.61 23.63
N LYS A 51 17.21 6.08 22.48
CA LYS A 51 18.30 7.07 22.36
C LYS A 51 17.83 8.52 22.37
N GLY A 52 16.52 8.75 22.51
CA GLY A 52 15.93 10.10 22.52
C GLY A 52 15.96 10.78 21.16
N ILE A 53 16.04 10.03 20.07
CA ILE A 53 16.02 10.54 18.69
C ILE A 53 14.58 10.51 18.15
N PRO A 54 13.93 11.66 17.93
CA PRO A 54 12.59 11.69 17.38
C PRO A 54 12.57 11.20 15.92
N VAL A 55 11.55 10.41 15.59
CA VAL A 55 11.26 9.98 14.23
C VAL A 55 10.02 10.68 13.73
N ALA A 56 10.20 11.61 12.78
CA ALA A 56 9.12 12.33 12.12
C ALA A 56 8.73 11.63 10.81
N PHE A 57 7.44 11.63 10.45
CA PHE A 57 6.94 11.09 9.21
C PHE A 57 5.76 11.92 8.69
N THR A 58 5.26 11.65 7.45
CA THR A 58 4.26 12.51 6.80
C THR A 58 2.94 11.74 6.57
N PRO A 59 2.09 11.56 7.61
CA PRO A 59 0.83 10.85 7.46
C PRO A 59 -0.18 11.66 6.62
N GLY A 60 -0.91 10.96 5.73
CA GLY A 60 -2.04 11.53 5.01
C GLY A 60 -1.72 12.36 3.77
N VAL A 61 -0.47 12.34 3.28
CA VAL A 61 -0.07 13.15 2.11
C VAL A 61 -0.15 12.42 0.76
N ASN A 62 -0.15 11.09 0.75
CA ASN A 62 -0.05 10.29 -0.48
C ASN A 62 -1.18 9.29 -0.71
N HIS A 63 -2.23 9.29 0.12
CA HIS A 63 -3.31 8.29 0.03
C HIS A 63 -4.02 8.30 -1.33
N THR A 64 -4.30 9.47 -1.88
CA THR A 64 -4.88 9.62 -3.22
C THR A 64 -3.95 9.07 -4.30
N THR A 65 -2.68 9.46 -4.27
CA THR A 65 -1.67 9.01 -5.26
C THR A 65 -1.47 7.49 -5.23
N VAL A 66 -1.45 6.89 -4.04
CA VAL A 66 -1.33 5.42 -3.91
C VAL A 66 -2.56 4.73 -4.48
N ALA A 67 -3.76 5.23 -4.22
CA ALA A 67 -4.99 4.67 -4.78
C ALA A 67 -5.03 4.79 -6.31
N GLU A 68 -4.62 5.92 -6.87
CA GLU A 68 -4.49 6.10 -8.32
C GLU A 68 -3.49 5.12 -8.94
N HIS A 69 -2.35 4.91 -8.29
CA HIS A 69 -1.36 3.93 -8.74
C HIS A 69 -1.92 2.50 -8.74
N CYS A 70 -2.66 2.11 -7.71
CA CYS A 70 -3.33 0.81 -7.65
C CYS A 70 -4.35 0.64 -8.80
N PHE A 71 -5.16 1.67 -9.08
CA PHE A 71 -6.10 1.65 -10.20
C PHE A 71 -5.38 1.59 -11.56
N MET A 72 -4.29 2.32 -11.71
CA MET A 72 -3.44 2.21 -12.91
C MET A 72 -2.98 0.76 -13.13
N LEU A 73 -2.50 0.08 -12.10
CA LEU A 73 -2.07 -1.32 -12.19
C LEU A 73 -3.24 -2.27 -12.51
N MET A 74 -4.39 -2.11 -11.87
CA MET A 74 -5.60 -2.90 -12.15
C MET A 74 -6.05 -2.73 -13.60
N LEU A 75 -6.08 -1.51 -14.11
CA LEU A 75 -6.45 -1.22 -15.50
C LEU A 75 -5.41 -1.74 -16.48
N ALA A 76 -4.12 -1.59 -16.19
CA ALA A 76 -3.04 -2.10 -17.03
C ALA A 76 -3.13 -3.63 -17.21
N LEU A 77 -3.38 -4.36 -16.12
CA LEU A 77 -3.59 -5.81 -16.15
C LEU A 77 -4.86 -6.17 -16.91
N SER A 78 -5.99 -5.51 -16.59
CA SER A 78 -7.29 -5.84 -17.19
C SER A 78 -7.34 -5.53 -18.67
N LYS A 79 -6.64 -4.50 -19.13
CA LYS A 79 -6.59 -4.06 -20.53
C LYS A 79 -5.37 -4.57 -21.30
N LYS A 80 -4.54 -5.43 -20.69
CA LYS A 80 -3.33 -5.98 -21.32
C LYS A 80 -2.41 -4.88 -21.89
N LEU A 81 -2.21 -3.82 -21.10
CA LEU A 81 -1.52 -2.61 -21.55
C LEU A 81 -0.11 -2.91 -22.05
N ILE A 82 0.62 -3.80 -21.36
CA ILE A 82 2.02 -4.12 -21.71
C ILE A 82 2.12 -4.74 -23.09
N GLU A 83 1.25 -5.72 -23.39
CA GLU A 83 1.20 -6.41 -24.68
C GLU A 83 0.87 -5.41 -25.81
N HIS A 84 -0.10 -4.52 -25.58
CA HIS A 84 -0.44 -3.49 -26.57
C HIS A 84 0.69 -2.51 -26.83
N VAL A 85 1.42 -2.11 -25.78
CA VAL A 85 2.60 -1.23 -25.90
C VAL A 85 3.71 -1.93 -26.72
N GLU A 86 4.00 -3.20 -26.43
CA GLU A 86 5.03 -3.95 -27.16
C GLU A 86 4.68 -4.14 -28.63
N TRP A 87 3.42 -4.46 -28.94
CA TRP A 87 3.00 -4.58 -30.35
C TRP A 87 3.06 -3.25 -31.09
N THR A 88 2.64 -2.18 -30.45
CA THR A 88 2.67 -0.84 -31.06
C THR A 88 4.11 -0.40 -31.35
N LYS A 89 5.05 -0.66 -30.43
CA LYS A 89 6.48 -0.37 -30.66
C LYS A 89 7.08 -1.16 -31.82
N GLN A 90 6.55 -2.36 -32.09
CA GLN A 90 6.95 -3.21 -33.22
C GLN A 90 6.22 -2.84 -34.53
N GLY A 91 5.39 -1.80 -34.54
CA GLY A 91 4.56 -1.43 -35.70
C GLY A 91 3.44 -2.42 -36.00
N LEU A 92 3.09 -3.28 -35.05
CA LEU A 92 2.05 -4.27 -35.22
C LEU A 92 0.69 -3.72 -34.80
N TRP A 93 -0.30 -3.89 -35.68
CA TRP A 93 -1.71 -3.60 -35.38
C TRP A 93 -2.41 -4.90 -34.98
N LYS A 94 -2.38 -5.21 -33.68
CA LYS A 94 -3.07 -6.39 -33.12
C LYS A 94 -4.21 -5.94 -32.21
N ARG A 95 -5.30 -6.70 -32.24
CA ARG A 95 -6.42 -6.55 -31.29
C ARG A 95 -6.43 -7.74 -30.36
N GLU A 96 -6.40 -7.46 -29.06
CA GLU A 96 -6.69 -8.46 -28.05
C GLU A 96 -7.70 -7.88 -27.07
N THR A 97 -8.71 -8.65 -26.75
CA THR A 97 -9.77 -8.24 -25.84
C THR A 97 -9.27 -8.36 -24.40
N GLY A 98 -9.21 -7.25 -23.71
CA GLY A 98 -9.04 -7.22 -22.26
C GLY A 98 -10.36 -7.48 -21.54
N ASN A 99 -10.31 -7.44 -20.22
CA ASN A 99 -11.48 -7.59 -19.35
C ASN A 99 -12.00 -6.22 -18.91
N GLU A 100 -13.31 -6.13 -18.67
CA GLU A 100 -13.90 -4.99 -17.98
C GLU A 100 -13.69 -5.16 -16.47
N ILE A 101 -13.53 -4.03 -15.76
CA ILE A 101 -13.53 -4.00 -14.30
C ILE A 101 -14.92 -3.63 -13.75
N ALA A 102 -15.79 -3.04 -14.58
CA ALA A 102 -17.18 -2.78 -14.23
C ALA A 102 -17.91 -4.09 -13.88
N GLY A 103 -18.67 -4.09 -12.81
CA GLY A 103 -19.37 -5.26 -12.29
C GLY A 103 -18.48 -6.29 -11.56
N LYS A 104 -17.16 -6.11 -11.59
CA LYS A 104 -16.20 -6.93 -10.87
C LYS A 104 -16.18 -6.57 -9.38
N THR A 105 -15.66 -7.46 -8.56
CA THR A 105 -15.55 -7.29 -7.12
C THR A 105 -14.13 -6.92 -6.72
N LEU A 106 -13.98 -5.80 -6.00
CA LEU A 106 -12.73 -5.41 -5.36
C LEU A 106 -12.79 -5.76 -3.86
N GLY A 107 -11.91 -6.65 -3.42
CA GLY A 107 -11.65 -6.91 -2.01
C GLY A 107 -10.58 -5.95 -1.47
N ILE A 108 -10.91 -5.23 -0.41
CA ILE A 108 -10.00 -4.28 0.25
C ILE A 108 -9.67 -4.80 1.65
N ILE A 109 -8.38 -5.01 1.91
CA ILE A 109 -7.89 -5.36 3.25
C ILE A 109 -7.24 -4.13 3.85
N GLY A 110 -7.89 -3.54 4.85
CA GLY A 110 -7.55 -2.23 5.43
C GLY A 110 -8.34 -1.08 4.80
N LEU A 111 -9.40 -0.63 5.49
CA LEU A 111 -10.28 0.47 5.06
C LEU A 111 -9.89 1.81 5.71
N GLY A 112 -8.55 2.03 5.82
CA GLY A 112 -7.96 3.29 6.25
C GLY A 112 -8.02 4.36 5.14
N ARG A 113 -7.13 5.37 5.19
CA ARG A 113 -7.14 6.47 4.21
C ARG A 113 -7.02 5.99 2.77
N ILE A 114 -6.07 5.09 2.47
CA ILE A 114 -5.86 4.56 1.11
C ILE A 114 -7.03 3.65 0.70
N GLY A 115 -7.46 2.73 1.58
CA GLY A 115 -8.58 1.83 1.29
C GLY A 115 -9.87 2.56 0.97
N ARG A 116 -10.15 3.68 1.65
CA ARG A 116 -11.30 4.55 1.36
C ARG A 116 -11.20 5.19 -0.03
N GLU A 117 -10.04 5.71 -0.39
CA GLU A 117 -9.80 6.25 -1.74
C GLU A 117 -9.94 5.18 -2.83
N MET A 118 -9.54 3.94 -2.52
CA MET A 118 -9.78 2.80 -3.41
C MET A 118 -11.26 2.50 -3.57
N ALA A 119 -12.02 2.48 -2.47
CA ALA A 119 -13.46 2.21 -2.49
C ALA A 119 -14.24 3.24 -3.29
N ILE A 120 -13.94 4.54 -3.11
CA ILE A 120 -14.57 5.63 -3.87
C ILE A 120 -14.35 5.44 -5.37
N ARG A 121 -13.12 5.13 -5.78
CA ARG A 121 -12.79 4.92 -7.20
C ARG A 121 -13.42 3.64 -7.73
N ALA A 122 -13.44 2.56 -6.96
CA ALA A 122 -14.09 1.30 -7.34
C ALA A 122 -15.57 1.51 -7.63
N ASN A 123 -16.27 2.25 -6.78
CA ASN A 123 -17.67 2.61 -7.00
C ASN A 123 -17.86 3.42 -8.28
N ALA A 124 -16.96 4.40 -8.55
CA ALA A 124 -17.02 5.19 -9.77
C ALA A 124 -16.81 4.36 -11.05
N PHE A 125 -16.06 3.24 -10.95
CA PHE A 125 -15.91 2.26 -12.02
C PHE A 125 -17.02 1.20 -12.06
N GLY A 126 -18.05 1.30 -11.21
CA GLY A 126 -19.15 0.34 -11.17
C GLY A 126 -18.76 -1.03 -10.61
N MET A 127 -17.70 -1.10 -9.79
CA MET A 127 -17.30 -2.32 -9.11
C MET A 127 -18.13 -2.54 -7.83
N LYS A 128 -18.20 -3.79 -7.38
CA LYS A 128 -18.64 -4.12 -6.03
C LYS A 128 -17.45 -4.03 -5.08
N VAL A 129 -17.68 -3.51 -3.87
CA VAL A 129 -16.60 -3.37 -2.88
C VAL A 129 -16.89 -4.22 -1.66
N LEU A 130 -15.98 -5.17 -1.40
CA LEU A 130 -15.90 -5.92 -0.16
C LEU A 130 -14.72 -5.41 0.64
N ALA A 131 -14.84 -5.24 1.95
CA ALA A 131 -13.72 -4.80 2.75
C ALA A 131 -13.64 -5.50 4.10
N GLN A 132 -12.42 -5.63 4.60
CA GLN A 132 -12.11 -6.07 5.95
C GLN A 132 -11.22 -5.02 6.61
N ASP A 133 -11.58 -4.61 7.82
CA ASP A 133 -10.75 -3.76 8.69
C ASP A 133 -11.06 -4.09 10.15
N ILE A 134 -10.05 -3.97 11.01
CA ILE A 134 -10.19 -4.11 12.47
C ILE A 134 -10.92 -2.90 13.08
N TYR A 135 -10.78 -1.72 12.46
CA TYR A 135 -11.45 -0.47 12.84
C TYR A 135 -12.47 -0.09 11.76
N TRP A 136 -13.67 -0.70 11.85
CA TRP A 136 -14.67 -0.54 10.80
C TRP A 136 -15.26 0.89 10.78
N PRO A 137 -15.17 1.62 9.66
CA PRO A 137 -15.70 2.97 9.53
C PRO A 137 -17.17 2.96 9.06
N GLU A 138 -18.11 2.67 9.95
CA GLU A 138 -19.52 2.41 9.63
C GLU A 138 -20.15 3.45 8.70
N ALA A 139 -20.12 4.74 9.08
CA ALA A 139 -20.75 5.81 8.29
C ALA A 139 -20.19 5.91 6.86
N PHE A 140 -18.86 5.73 6.70
CA PHE A 140 -18.24 5.73 5.38
C PHE A 140 -18.65 4.49 4.57
N ALA A 141 -18.71 3.34 5.22
CA ALA A 141 -19.08 2.09 4.55
C ALA A 141 -20.54 2.12 4.05
N GLU A 142 -21.45 2.67 4.84
CA GLU A 142 -22.86 2.89 4.44
C GLU A 142 -22.96 3.87 3.27
N GLU A 143 -22.31 5.05 3.37
CA GLU A 143 -22.33 6.08 2.33
C GLU A 143 -21.83 5.56 0.99
N HIS A 144 -20.81 4.72 1.02
CA HIS A 144 -20.15 4.19 -0.18
C HIS A 144 -20.55 2.74 -0.53
N HIS A 145 -21.59 2.20 0.09
CA HIS A 145 -22.13 0.85 -0.16
C HIS A 145 -21.07 -0.25 -0.11
N ILE A 146 -20.19 -0.20 0.91
CA ILE A 146 -19.12 -1.18 1.11
C ILE A 146 -19.62 -2.32 1.97
N THR A 147 -19.50 -3.54 1.49
CA THR A 147 -19.88 -4.73 2.23
C THR A 147 -18.76 -5.16 3.16
N ARG A 148 -19.06 -5.24 4.47
CA ARG A 148 -18.14 -5.76 5.47
C ARG A 148 -17.96 -7.26 5.35
N ILE A 149 -16.70 -7.72 5.31
CA ILE A 149 -16.34 -9.12 5.37
C ILE A 149 -15.43 -9.35 6.58
N GLU A 150 -15.82 -10.24 7.47
CA GLU A 150 -15.02 -10.57 8.67
C GLU A 150 -14.03 -11.68 8.39
N ASN A 151 -14.36 -12.60 7.49
CA ASN A 151 -13.53 -13.75 7.13
C ASN A 151 -12.71 -13.44 5.88
N LEU A 152 -11.38 -13.38 6.00
CA LEU A 152 -10.49 -13.13 4.88
C LEU A 152 -10.56 -14.20 3.80
N ASP A 153 -10.82 -15.46 4.14
CA ASP A 153 -10.97 -16.54 3.17
C ASP A 153 -12.14 -16.25 2.22
N ARG A 154 -13.24 -15.74 2.77
CA ARG A 154 -14.39 -15.32 1.99
C ARG A 154 -14.07 -14.09 1.14
N LEU A 155 -13.33 -13.12 1.68
CA LEU A 155 -12.89 -11.96 0.91
C LEU A 155 -12.03 -12.39 -0.28
N PHE A 156 -11.11 -13.35 -0.10
CA PHE A 156 -10.28 -13.88 -1.18
C PHE A 156 -11.11 -14.59 -2.25
N SER A 157 -12.04 -15.46 -1.86
CA SER A 157 -12.86 -16.24 -2.82
C SER A 157 -13.89 -15.42 -3.58
N ASP A 158 -14.40 -14.35 -2.98
CA ASP A 158 -15.48 -13.54 -3.54
C ASP A 158 -14.97 -12.33 -4.35
N SER A 159 -13.64 -12.13 -4.43
CA SER A 159 -13.02 -10.97 -5.08
C SER A 159 -12.36 -11.33 -6.41
N ASP A 160 -12.58 -10.50 -7.43
CA ASP A 160 -11.84 -10.56 -8.70
C ASP A 160 -10.47 -9.84 -8.58
N PHE A 161 -10.39 -8.83 -7.71
CA PHE A 161 -9.18 -8.07 -7.39
C PHE A 161 -9.07 -7.91 -5.87
N ILE A 162 -7.85 -7.97 -5.36
CA ILE A 162 -7.56 -7.75 -3.95
C ILE A 162 -6.53 -6.64 -3.81
N SER A 163 -6.83 -5.68 -2.94
CA SER A 163 -5.93 -4.56 -2.63
C SER A 163 -5.65 -4.49 -1.13
N LEU A 164 -4.36 -4.50 -0.78
CA LEU A 164 -3.89 -4.56 0.61
C LEU A 164 -3.39 -3.19 1.04
N HIS A 165 -3.99 -2.63 2.09
CA HIS A 165 -3.72 -1.29 2.62
C HIS A 165 -3.58 -1.27 4.15
N THR A 166 -3.05 -2.34 4.71
CA THR A 166 -2.72 -2.46 6.14
C THR A 166 -1.28 -2.08 6.41
N ASN A 167 -0.97 -1.70 7.63
CA ASN A 167 0.42 -1.58 8.08
C ASN A 167 1.06 -2.97 8.17
N LEU A 168 2.38 -3.03 8.01
CA LEU A 168 3.15 -4.24 8.29
C LEU A 168 3.32 -4.38 9.80
N THR A 169 2.69 -5.42 10.36
CA THR A 169 2.78 -5.81 11.77
C THR A 169 3.03 -7.32 11.86
N ALA A 170 3.25 -7.83 13.07
CA ALA A 170 3.38 -9.27 13.28
C ALA A 170 2.14 -10.06 12.79
N GLU A 171 0.94 -9.47 12.93
CA GLU A 171 -0.33 -10.08 12.53
C GLU A 171 -0.57 -10.01 11.02
N THR A 172 -0.06 -8.98 10.34
CA THR A 172 -0.26 -8.77 8.90
C THR A 172 0.88 -9.30 8.05
N GLN A 173 2.00 -9.66 8.67
CA GLN A 173 3.15 -10.24 7.97
C GLN A 173 2.76 -11.58 7.32
N GLY A 174 2.98 -11.68 6.01
CA GLY A 174 2.66 -12.90 5.24
C GLY A 174 1.16 -13.15 5.05
N LEU A 175 0.30 -12.14 5.23
CA LEU A 175 -1.14 -12.23 5.04
C LEU A 175 -1.50 -12.74 3.63
N ILE A 176 -0.83 -12.23 2.61
CA ILE A 176 -0.94 -12.73 1.25
C ILE A 176 0.16 -13.79 1.04
N ASN A 177 -0.23 -15.02 1.14
CA ASN A 177 0.65 -16.19 0.99
C ASN A 177 0.10 -17.14 -0.09
N SER A 178 0.83 -18.23 -0.37
CA SER A 178 0.43 -19.20 -1.40
C SER A 178 -0.93 -19.85 -1.15
N ALA A 179 -1.41 -19.93 0.09
CA ALA A 179 -2.74 -20.45 0.41
C ALA A 179 -3.82 -19.41 0.10
N ALA A 180 -3.58 -18.13 0.42
CA ALA A 180 -4.49 -17.03 0.09
C ALA A 180 -4.66 -16.85 -1.44
N ILE A 181 -3.56 -16.96 -2.21
CA ILE A 181 -3.59 -16.80 -3.68
C ILE A 181 -4.33 -17.94 -4.39
N ARG A 182 -4.46 -19.11 -3.75
CA ARG A 182 -5.16 -20.27 -4.35
C ARG A 182 -6.66 -20.29 -4.09
N LYS A 183 -7.20 -19.38 -3.33
CA LYS A 183 -8.64 -19.23 -3.04
C LYS A 183 -9.33 -18.35 -4.05
#